data_77f346d0b79cea16172d6ceedb483095
#
_entry.id   77f346d0b79cea16172d6ceedb483095
#
_cell.length_a   1.000
_cell.length_b   1.000
_cell.length_c   1.000
_cell.angle_alpha   90.00
_cell.angle_beta   90.00
_cell.angle_gamma   90.00
#
_symmetry.space_group_name_H-M   'P 1'
#
loop_
_entity.id
_entity.type
_entity.pdbx_description
1 polymer ?
#
loop_
_entity_poly.entity_id
_entity_poly.type
_entity_poly.pdbx_seq_one_letter_code
_entity_poly.pdbx_strand_id
1 'polypeptide(L)'
;MSQPAPIFVTQPDLPPLADFLPYLEKIWDNRVLTNGGPFHKQFEAELAGYLGVKHISLFTNATIALVTALQSLRITGEVITTPYSFVATAHSLLWNGIKPVFVDIDPTTLNLDPGRIEAAITPQTTAIMPIHCYGTPCDVEAIQRIADDYNLKVIYDAAHAFGVRREGESVLAHGDLSVLSFHATKVFNTFEGGAIISPDAKTKQRIDHL
;
A
#
# COMPACT_ATOMS: atom_id res chain seq x y z
N MET A 1 16.68 -42.51 3.15
CA MET A 1 17.17 -41.12 3.11
C MET A 1 15.94 -40.23 3.23
N SER A 2 15.83 -39.44 4.32
CA SER A 2 14.73 -38.48 4.48
C SER A 2 14.89 -37.38 3.41
N GLN A 3 13.81 -37.07 2.69
CA GLN A 3 13.82 -35.93 1.79
C GLN A 3 14.11 -34.64 2.62
N PRO A 4 14.93 -33.71 2.10
CA PRO A 4 15.16 -32.46 2.78
C PRO A 4 13.80 -31.70 2.90
N ALA A 5 13.63 -31.00 4.02
CA ALA A 5 12.43 -30.18 4.24
C ALA A 5 12.28 -29.14 3.11
N PRO A 6 11.06 -28.90 2.62
CA PRO A 6 10.85 -27.91 1.55
C PRO A 6 11.26 -26.52 2.02
N ILE A 7 11.90 -25.76 1.13
CA ILE A 7 12.19 -24.35 1.33
C ILE A 7 11.02 -23.56 0.70
N PHE A 8 10.27 -22.84 1.52
CA PHE A 8 9.15 -22.02 1.07
C PHE A 8 9.65 -20.64 0.62
N VAL A 9 9.09 -20.09 -0.45
CA VAL A 9 9.35 -18.71 -0.89
C VAL A 9 8.81 -17.71 0.14
N THR A 10 7.62 -18.00 0.67
CA THR A 10 7.00 -17.27 1.77
C THR A 10 6.31 -18.25 2.70
N GLN A 11 6.41 -17.99 4.00
CA GLN A 11 5.69 -18.75 5.01
C GLN A 11 5.13 -17.75 6.03
N PRO A 12 3.80 -17.73 6.26
CA PRO A 12 3.20 -16.84 7.25
C PRO A 12 3.80 -17.12 8.64
N ASP A 13 4.16 -16.04 9.33
CA ASP A 13 4.43 -16.07 10.77
C ASP A 13 3.12 -15.79 11.50
N LEU A 14 2.72 -16.69 12.39
CA LEU A 14 1.47 -16.59 13.13
C LEU A 14 1.78 -16.63 14.62
N PRO A 15 1.09 -15.82 15.44
CA PRO A 15 1.18 -15.92 16.88
C PRO A 15 0.64 -17.26 17.35
N PRO A 16 0.98 -17.72 18.59
CA PRO A 16 0.33 -18.86 19.18
C PRO A 16 -1.19 -18.73 19.16
N LEU A 17 -1.91 -19.77 18.75
CA LEU A 17 -3.36 -19.75 18.66
C LEU A 17 -4.03 -19.34 19.99
N ALA A 18 -3.42 -19.74 21.11
CA ALA A 18 -3.90 -19.38 22.45
C ALA A 18 -3.96 -17.87 22.70
N ASP A 19 -3.07 -17.08 22.06
CA ASP A 19 -3.05 -15.62 22.19
C ASP A 19 -4.14 -14.97 21.34
N PHE A 20 -4.59 -15.65 20.29
CA PHE A 20 -5.63 -15.15 19.37
C PHE A 20 -7.06 -15.49 19.87
N LEU A 21 -7.26 -16.64 20.50
CA LEU A 21 -8.58 -17.10 20.97
C LEU A 21 -9.34 -16.06 21.81
N PRO A 22 -8.74 -15.32 22.76
CA PRO A 22 -9.46 -14.34 23.57
C PRO A 22 -10.09 -13.19 22.75
N TYR A 23 -9.51 -12.86 21.61
CA TYR A 23 -10.08 -11.86 20.68
C TYR A 23 -11.31 -12.42 19.98
N LEU A 24 -11.27 -13.68 19.54
CA LEU A 24 -12.42 -14.34 18.93
C LEU A 24 -13.57 -14.47 19.93
N GLU A 25 -13.30 -14.89 21.16
CA GLU A 25 -14.32 -14.98 22.22
C GLU A 25 -15.03 -13.63 22.44
N LYS A 26 -14.27 -12.53 22.51
CA LYS A 26 -14.85 -11.17 22.62
C LYS A 26 -15.68 -10.78 21.41
N ILE A 27 -15.31 -11.21 20.19
CA ILE A 27 -16.12 -10.98 18.99
C ILE A 27 -17.44 -11.77 19.08
N TRP A 28 -17.41 -13.01 19.55
CA TRP A 28 -18.62 -13.84 19.76
C TRP A 28 -19.55 -13.19 20.78
N ASP A 29 -19.00 -12.67 21.87
CA ASP A 29 -19.78 -12.03 22.94
C ASP A 29 -20.43 -10.74 22.47
N ASN A 30 -19.69 -9.84 21.80
CA ASN A 30 -20.18 -8.53 21.39
C ASN A 30 -21.00 -8.56 20.09
N ARG A 31 -20.85 -9.60 19.27
CA ARG A 31 -21.57 -9.82 18.00
C ARG A 31 -21.45 -8.67 16.99
N VAL A 32 -20.37 -7.89 17.06
CA VAL A 32 -20.10 -6.79 16.10
C VAL A 32 -19.17 -7.29 15.02
N LEU A 33 -19.73 -7.60 13.86
CA LEU A 33 -19.01 -8.17 12.70
C LEU A 33 -18.87 -7.19 11.52
N THR A 34 -19.39 -5.97 11.68
CA THR A 34 -19.37 -4.94 10.62
C THR A 34 -18.20 -3.98 10.80
N ASN A 35 -17.98 -3.11 9.76
CA ASN A 35 -16.97 -2.07 9.80
C ASN A 35 -17.12 -1.14 11.02
N GLY A 36 -15.99 -0.61 11.49
CA GLY A 36 -15.97 0.33 12.62
C GLY A 36 -16.26 -0.32 13.97
N GLY A 37 -16.20 -1.66 14.09
CA GLY A 37 -16.28 -2.37 15.36
C GLY A 37 -15.11 -2.08 16.30
N PRO A 38 -15.17 -2.55 17.55
CA PRO A 38 -14.17 -2.24 18.57
C PRO A 38 -12.74 -2.62 18.14
N PHE A 39 -12.56 -3.84 17.61
CA PHE A 39 -11.25 -4.31 17.16
C PHE A 39 -10.75 -3.62 15.90
N HIS A 40 -11.65 -3.24 14.99
CA HIS A 40 -11.29 -2.43 13.82
C HIS A 40 -10.68 -1.09 14.26
N LYS A 41 -11.33 -0.38 15.18
CA LYS A 41 -10.84 0.90 15.71
C LYS A 41 -9.55 0.76 16.51
N GLN A 42 -9.46 -0.29 17.32
CA GLN A 42 -8.22 -0.59 18.07
C GLN A 42 -7.08 -0.86 17.09
N PHE A 43 -7.29 -1.68 16.07
CA PHE A 43 -6.29 -2.03 15.10
C PHE A 43 -5.81 -0.82 14.27
N GLU A 44 -6.72 0.06 13.85
CA GLU A 44 -6.33 1.34 13.23
C GLU A 44 -5.40 2.16 14.13
N ALA A 45 -5.74 2.31 15.41
CA ALA A 45 -4.97 3.11 16.36
C ALA A 45 -3.58 2.51 16.63
N GLU A 46 -3.50 1.19 16.85
CA GLU A 46 -2.25 0.46 17.08
C GLU A 46 -1.33 0.53 15.85
N LEU A 47 -1.88 0.32 14.65
CA LEU A 47 -1.11 0.43 13.41
C LEU A 47 -0.60 1.85 13.17
N ALA A 48 -1.43 2.86 13.39
CA ALA A 48 -1.02 4.25 13.24
C ALA A 48 0.16 4.59 14.15
N GLY A 49 0.10 4.16 15.41
CA GLY A 49 1.18 4.32 16.39
C GLY A 49 2.46 3.58 15.97
N TYR A 50 2.35 2.30 15.61
CA TYR A 50 3.48 1.47 15.21
C TYR A 50 4.17 2.00 13.94
N LEU A 51 3.40 2.34 12.92
CA LEU A 51 3.90 2.81 11.64
C LEU A 51 4.37 4.28 11.67
N GLY A 52 4.04 5.03 12.72
CA GLY A 52 4.38 6.45 12.84
C GLY A 52 3.60 7.33 11.86
N VAL A 53 2.35 6.96 11.56
CA VAL A 53 1.46 7.69 10.65
C VAL A 53 0.23 8.19 11.40
N LYS A 54 -0.43 9.25 10.89
CA LYS A 54 -1.56 9.88 11.59
C LYS A 54 -2.92 9.33 11.15
N HIS A 55 -3.05 9.00 9.89
CA HIS A 55 -4.33 8.66 9.28
C HIS A 55 -4.19 7.37 8.47
N ILE A 56 -4.93 6.36 8.88
CA ILE A 56 -4.96 5.05 8.24
C ILE A 56 -6.41 4.60 8.09
N SER A 57 -6.76 4.01 6.95
CA SER A 57 -8.05 3.39 6.67
C SER A 57 -7.83 1.93 6.33
N LEU A 58 -8.56 1.01 6.98
CA LEU A 58 -8.41 -0.43 6.80
C LEU A 58 -9.28 -0.95 5.66
N PHE A 59 -8.77 -1.94 4.93
CA PHE A 59 -9.43 -2.59 3.79
C PHE A 59 -9.32 -4.10 3.89
N THR A 60 -10.21 -4.80 3.18
CA THR A 60 -10.19 -6.26 3.08
C THR A 60 -8.95 -6.81 2.38
N ASN A 61 -8.33 -6.04 1.49
CA ASN A 61 -7.05 -6.34 0.84
C ASN A 61 -6.48 -5.09 0.16
N ALA A 62 -5.20 -5.15 -0.21
CA ALA A 62 -4.50 -4.04 -0.86
C ALA A 62 -5.01 -3.75 -2.28
N THR A 63 -5.55 -4.72 -2.99
CA THR A 63 -6.09 -4.50 -4.35
C THR A 63 -7.27 -3.52 -4.32
N ILE A 64 -8.23 -3.75 -3.42
CA ILE A 64 -9.35 -2.82 -3.22
C ILE A 64 -8.86 -1.49 -2.65
N ALA A 65 -7.88 -1.49 -1.77
CA ALA A 65 -7.26 -0.26 -1.27
C ALA A 65 -6.64 0.57 -2.41
N LEU A 66 -5.90 -0.04 -3.36
CA LEU A 66 -5.36 0.65 -4.54
C LEU A 66 -6.47 1.24 -5.42
N VAL A 67 -7.53 0.45 -5.69
CA VAL A 67 -8.70 0.92 -6.46
C VAL A 67 -9.33 2.14 -5.78
N THR A 68 -9.56 2.07 -4.46
CA THR A 68 -10.17 3.17 -3.69
C THR A 68 -9.22 4.38 -3.58
N ALA A 69 -7.90 4.18 -3.45
CA ALA A 69 -6.93 5.26 -3.44
C ALA A 69 -7.02 6.11 -4.72
N LEU A 70 -7.06 5.46 -5.89
CA LEU A 70 -7.23 6.12 -7.18
C LEU A 70 -8.54 6.90 -7.27
N GLN A 71 -9.64 6.32 -6.80
CA GLN A 71 -10.96 6.97 -6.76
C GLN A 71 -10.99 8.16 -5.82
N SER A 72 -10.38 8.03 -4.63
CA SER A 72 -10.36 9.09 -3.63
C SER A 72 -9.64 10.35 -4.11
N LEU A 73 -8.62 10.20 -4.93
CA LEU A 73 -7.90 11.31 -5.57
C LEU A 73 -8.47 11.69 -6.94
N ARG A 74 -9.53 11.00 -7.42
CA ARG A 74 -10.18 11.22 -8.73
C ARG A 74 -9.19 11.10 -9.89
N ILE A 75 -8.30 10.14 -9.82
CA ILE A 75 -7.31 9.88 -10.87
C ILE A 75 -8.02 9.41 -12.14
N THR A 76 -7.59 9.91 -13.28
CA THR A 76 -8.11 9.59 -14.60
C THR A 76 -6.98 9.61 -15.63
N GLY A 77 -7.26 9.31 -16.90
CA GLY A 77 -6.27 9.40 -17.97
C GLY A 77 -5.18 8.36 -17.89
N GLU A 78 -3.93 8.78 -17.66
CA GLU A 78 -2.75 7.93 -17.62
C GLU A 78 -2.05 8.02 -16.26
N VAL A 79 -1.55 6.86 -15.80
CA VAL A 79 -0.72 6.77 -14.59
C VAL A 79 0.58 6.05 -14.92
N ILE A 80 1.70 6.71 -14.59
CA ILE A 80 3.03 6.14 -14.74
C ILE A 80 3.29 5.15 -13.60
N THR A 81 3.69 3.94 -13.95
CA THR A 81 4.10 2.88 -13.03
C THR A 81 5.19 2.02 -13.65
N THR A 82 5.56 0.90 -13.05
CA THR A 82 6.55 -0.04 -13.59
C THR A 82 5.92 -1.41 -13.90
N PRO A 83 6.42 -2.15 -14.90
CA PRO A 83 5.99 -3.53 -15.14
C PRO A 83 6.54 -4.52 -14.09
N TYR A 84 7.55 -4.12 -13.32
CA TYR A 84 8.12 -4.94 -12.25
C TYR A 84 7.33 -4.79 -10.96
N SER A 85 6.19 -5.44 -10.89
CA SER A 85 5.27 -5.39 -9.77
C SER A 85 4.37 -6.62 -9.72
N PHE A 86 3.65 -6.78 -8.60
CA PHE A 86 2.51 -7.68 -8.57
C PHE A 86 1.38 -7.11 -9.43
N VAL A 87 0.62 -7.99 -10.06
CA VAL A 87 -0.42 -7.65 -11.03
C VAL A 87 -1.47 -6.65 -10.50
N ALA A 88 -1.72 -6.63 -9.19
CA ALA A 88 -2.71 -5.73 -8.57
C ALA A 88 -2.43 -4.24 -8.85
N THR A 89 -1.16 -3.83 -8.92
CA THR A 89 -0.78 -2.45 -9.23
C THR A 89 -1.37 -2.00 -10.58
N ALA A 90 -1.11 -2.74 -11.66
CA ALA A 90 -1.63 -2.41 -12.99
C ALA A 90 -3.15 -2.67 -13.09
N HIS A 91 -3.66 -3.74 -12.49
CA HIS A 91 -5.09 -4.06 -12.52
C HIS A 91 -5.94 -3.01 -11.81
N SER A 92 -5.46 -2.41 -10.72
CA SER A 92 -6.19 -1.34 -10.03
C SER A 92 -6.41 -0.13 -10.94
N LEU A 93 -5.45 0.18 -11.81
CA LEU A 93 -5.57 1.22 -12.83
C LEU A 93 -6.63 0.85 -13.87
N LEU A 94 -6.51 -0.36 -14.45
CA LEU A 94 -7.45 -0.85 -15.47
C LEU A 94 -8.90 -0.92 -14.95
N TRP A 95 -9.12 -1.34 -13.71
CA TRP A 95 -10.44 -1.38 -13.09
C TRP A 95 -11.07 0.01 -12.91
N ASN A 96 -10.25 1.05 -12.83
CA ASN A 96 -10.70 2.44 -12.80
C ASN A 96 -10.77 3.09 -14.20
N GLY A 97 -10.54 2.33 -15.29
CA GLY A 97 -10.50 2.86 -16.65
C GLY A 97 -9.29 3.76 -16.92
N ILE A 98 -8.24 3.63 -16.11
CA ILE A 98 -7.00 4.39 -16.21
C ILE A 98 -5.99 3.59 -17.03
N LYS A 99 -5.29 4.24 -17.95
CA LYS A 99 -4.25 3.62 -18.76
C LYS A 99 -2.92 3.58 -18.00
N PRO A 100 -2.34 2.39 -17.70
CA PRO A 100 -1.00 2.30 -17.16
C PRO A 100 0.03 2.69 -18.24
N VAL A 101 0.98 3.53 -17.87
CA VAL A 101 2.17 3.85 -18.68
C VAL A 101 3.37 3.25 -17.95
N PHE A 102 4.00 2.26 -18.57
CA PHE A 102 5.10 1.54 -17.94
C PHE A 102 6.43 2.21 -18.21
N VAL A 103 7.15 2.48 -17.15
CA VAL A 103 8.53 2.97 -17.12
C VAL A 103 9.40 1.92 -16.43
N ASP A 104 10.59 1.71 -16.95
CA ASP A 104 11.49 0.67 -16.47
C ASP A 104 12.06 1.00 -15.09
N ILE A 105 12.62 -0.01 -14.46
CA ILE A 105 13.22 0.07 -13.12
C ILE A 105 14.69 0.43 -13.17
N ASP A 106 15.19 0.98 -12.09
CA ASP A 106 16.63 1.00 -11.79
C ASP A 106 17.07 -0.44 -11.44
N PRO A 107 18.08 -1.00 -12.13
CA PRO A 107 18.48 -2.40 -11.94
C PRO A 107 19.10 -2.70 -10.58
N THR A 108 19.51 -1.67 -9.84
CA THR A 108 20.12 -1.83 -8.52
C THR A 108 19.05 -1.89 -7.41
N THR A 109 18.09 -0.99 -7.48
CA THR A 109 17.03 -0.88 -6.46
C THR A 109 15.78 -1.67 -6.80
N LEU A 110 15.58 -2.02 -8.06
CA LEU A 110 14.37 -2.63 -8.63
C LEU A 110 13.12 -1.74 -8.52
N ASN A 111 13.28 -0.50 -8.12
CA ASN A 111 12.22 0.50 -8.07
C ASN A 111 12.11 1.25 -9.39
N LEU A 112 10.96 1.90 -9.61
CA LEU A 112 10.75 2.80 -10.74
C LEU A 112 11.92 3.78 -10.86
N ASP A 113 12.57 3.86 -12.03
CA ASP A 113 13.70 4.76 -12.30
C ASP A 113 13.19 6.20 -12.47
N PRO A 114 13.46 7.13 -11.54
CA PRO A 114 13.00 8.51 -11.65
C PRO A 114 13.56 9.22 -12.89
N GLY A 115 14.75 8.87 -13.34
CA GLY A 115 15.39 9.47 -14.52
C GLY A 115 14.67 9.18 -15.83
N ARG A 116 13.70 8.27 -15.82
CA ARG A 116 12.91 7.87 -17.00
C ARG A 116 11.47 8.39 -16.96
N ILE A 117 11.01 8.95 -15.83
CA ILE A 117 9.61 9.33 -15.65
C ILE A 117 9.21 10.46 -16.59
N GLU A 118 10.02 11.54 -16.65
CA GLU A 118 9.68 12.72 -17.44
C GLU A 118 9.44 12.40 -18.92
N ALA A 119 10.25 11.49 -19.50
CA ALA A 119 10.12 11.08 -20.89
C ALA A 119 8.79 10.34 -21.20
N ALA A 120 8.12 9.84 -20.16
CA ALA A 120 6.85 9.13 -20.28
C ALA A 120 5.63 10.00 -19.98
N ILE A 121 5.83 11.25 -19.54
CA ILE A 121 4.74 12.18 -19.23
C ILE A 121 4.08 12.67 -20.52
N THR A 122 2.76 12.60 -20.55
CA THR A 122 1.90 13.13 -21.61
C THR A 122 0.88 14.11 -21.02
N PRO A 123 0.16 14.87 -21.84
CA PRO A 123 -0.96 15.72 -21.34
C PRO A 123 -2.08 14.94 -20.64
N GLN A 124 -2.12 13.62 -20.76
CA GLN A 124 -3.09 12.73 -20.11
C GLN A 124 -2.57 12.16 -18.79
N THR A 125 -1.28 12.32 -18.48
CA THR A 125 -0.70 11.82 -17.24
C THR A 125 -1.22 12.63 -16.05
N THR A 126 -1.76 11.94 -15.03
CA THR A 126 -2.34 12.57 -13.84
C THR A 126 -1.71 12.10 -12.54
N ALA A 127 -1.00 10.97 -12.56
CA ALA A 127 -0.34 10.46 -11.37
C ALA A 127 0.87 9.57 -11.70
N ILE A 128 1.70 9.36 -10.67
CA ILE A 128 2.77 8.37 -10.63
C ILE A 128 2.40 7.37 -9.53
N MET A 129 2.49 6.06 -9.84
CA MET A 129 2.28 4.98 -8.89
C MET A 129 3.54 4.12 -8.78
N PRO A 130 4.53 4.56 -7.99
CA PRO A 130 5.75 3.80 -7.75
C PRO A 130 5.51 2.70 -6.73
N ILE A 131 6.39 1.69 -6.74
CA ILE A 131 6.32 0.55 -5.83
C ILE A 131 7.59 0.54 -4.96
N HIS A 132 7.46 0.43 -3.64
CA HIS A 132 8.58 0.14 -2.74
C HIS A 132 8.94 -1.35 -2.85
N CYS A 133 9.68 -1.70 -3.90
CA CYS A 133 9.93 -3.09 -4.27
C CYS A 133 10.70 -3.82 -3.17
N TYR A 134 10.16 -4.96 -2.71
CA TYR A 134 10.73 -5.76 -1.62
C TYR A 134 11.03 -4.96 -0.33
N GLY A 135 10.36 -3.83 -0.12
CA GLY A 135 10.60 -2.95 1.02
C GLY A 135 11.77 -1.97 0.85
N THR A 136 12.42 -1.96 -0.32
CA THR A 136 13.42 -0.93 -0.64
C THR A 136 12.70 0.38 -0.94
N PRO A 137 12.98 1.48 -0.21
CA PRO A 137 12.36 2.77 -0.49
C PRO A 137 12.69 3.27 -1.91
N CYS A 138 11.68 3.78 -2.62
CA CYS A 138 11.91 4.57 -3.84
C CYS A 138 12.72 5.83 -3.53
N ASP A 139 13.28 6.46 -4.54
CA ASP A 139 13.80 7.83 -4.44
C ASP A 139 12.61 8.80 -4.36
N VAL A 140 12.06 8.92 -3.14
CA VAL A 140 10.83 9.67 -2.87
C VAL A 140 10.99 11.17 -3.17
N GLU A 141 12.20 11.72 -2.96
CA GLU A 141 12.49 13.12 -3.24
C GLU A 141 12.53 13.41 -4.75
N ALA A 142 13.17 12.54 -5.53
CA ALA A 142 13.21 12.70 -6.99
C ALA A 142 11.81 12.57 -7.59
N ILE A 143 11.04 11.57 -7.15
CA ILE A 143 9.66 11.37 -7.62
C ILE A 143 8.77 12.55 -7.23
N GLN A 144 8.90 13.07 -6.00
CA GLN A 144 8.10 14.20 -5.55
C GLN A 144 8.42 15.47 -6.36
N ARG A 145 9.70 15.77 -6.63
CA ARG A 145 10.07 16.91 -7.47
C ARG A 145 9.41 16.83 -8.85
N ILE A 146 9.48 15.66 -9.51
CA ILE A 146 8.82 15.47 -10.81
C ILE A 146 7.31 15.68 -10.68
N ALA A 147 6.69 15.12 -9.65
CA ALA A 147 5.26 15.26 -9.42
C ALA A 147 4.87 16.74 -9.21
N ASP A 148 5.65 17.51 -8.47
CA ASP A 148 5.42 18.93 -8.23
C ASP A 148 5.59 19.74 -9.53
N ASP A 149 6.65 19.48 -10.32
CA ASP A 149 6.93 20.17 -11.57
C ASP A 149 5.82 19.96 -12.62
N TYR A 150 5.22 18.78 -12.65
CA TYR A 150 4.16 18.42 -13.60
C TYR A 150 2.75 18.39 -13.00
N ASN A 151 2.59 18.80 -11.73
CA ASN A 151 1.31 18.79 -11.00
C ASN A 151 0.63 17.42 -11.01
N LEU A 152 1.40 16.35 -10.77
CA LEU A 152 0.95 14.97 -10.71
C LEU A 152 0.70 14.54 -9.27
N LYS A 153 -0.17 13.55 -9.08
CA LYS A 153 -0.37 12.87 -7.81
C LYS A 153 0.62 11.72 -7.65
N VAL A 154 1.01 11.41 -6.41
CA VAL A 154 1.87 10.27 -6.10
C VAL A 154 1.15 9.31 -5.16
N ILE A 155 0.96 8.07 -5.61
CA ILE A 155 0.36 6.98 -4.83
C ILE A 155 1.37 5.85 -4.74
N TYR A 156 1.93 5.61 -3.55
CA TYR A 156 2.88 4.51 -3.37
C TYR A 156 2.16 3.18 -3.18
N ASP A 157 2.44 2.21 -4.06
CA ASP A 157 2.19 0.81 -3.72
C ASP A 157 3.27 0.36 -2.73
N ALA A 158 2.92 0.39 -1.46
CA ALA A 158 3.77 0.07 -0.34
C ALA A 158 3.49 -1.34 0.22
N ALA A 159 2.93 -2.25 -0.61
CA ALA A 159 2.55 -3.60 -0.20
C ALA A 159 3.68 -4.40 0.46
N HIS A 160 4.93 -4.05 0.22
CA HIS A 160 6.12 -4.67 0.81
C HIS A 160 6.82 -3.79 1.86
N ALA A 161 6.28 -2.61 2.19
CA ALA A 161 6.99 -1.61 2.98
C ALA A 161 6.45 -1.45 4.42
N PHE A 162 5.84 -2.52 4.98
CA PHE A 162 5.38 -2.50 6.37
C PHE A 162 6.54 -2.25 7.34
N GLY A 163 6.45 -1.20 8.14
CA GLY A 163 7.46 -0.83 9.13
C GLY A 163 8.77 -0.27 8.55
N VAL A 164 8.85 -0.09 7.24
CA VAL A 164 10.07 0.46 6.60
C VAL A 164 10.21 1.93 6.96
N ARG A 165 11.43 2.30 7.35
CA ARG A 165 11.81 3.67 7.70
C ARG A 165 13.02 4.11 6.88
N ARG A 166 13.06 5.39 6.55
CA ARG A 166 14.21 6.04 5.95
C ARG A 166 14.56 7.25 6.81
N GLU A 167 15.83 7.34 7.26
CA GLU A 167 16.31 8.43 8.13
C GLU A 167 15.45 8.64 9.39
N GLY A 168 14.85 7.56 9.91
CA GLY A 168 13.99 7.57 11.10
C GLY A 168 12.51 7.84 10.83
N GLU A 169 12.14 8.29 9.64
CA GLU A 169 10.75 8.55 9.25
C GLU A 169 10.13 7.36 8.50
N SER A 170 8.83 7.19 8.63
CA SER A 170 8.09 6.17 7.88
C SER A 170 8.07 6.51 6.39
N VAL A 171 8.44 5.54 5.52
CA VAL A 171 8.33 5.74 4.06
C VAL A 171 6.89 5.94 3.61
N LEU A 172 5.92 5.55 4.44
CA LEU A 172 4.49 5.68 4.17
C LEU A 172 3.98 7.13 4.30
N ALA A 173 4.79 8.04 4.83
CA ALA A 173 4.45 9.45 4.98
C ALA A 173 4.68 10.27 3.70
N HIS A 174 5.28 9.67 2.66
CA HIS A 174 5.57 10.34 1.39
C HIS A 174 4.43 10.20 0.38
N GLY A 175 4.36 11.15 -0.55
CA GLY A 175 3.33 11.22 -1.59
C GLY A 175 1.96 11.64 -1.08
N ASP A 176 0.94 11.52 -1.95
CA ASP A 176 -0.45 11.81 -1.58
C ASP A 176 -1.08 10.67 -0.80
N LEU A 177 -0.77 9.41 -1.14
CA LEU A 177 -1.25 8.19 -0.46
C LEU A 177 -0.21 7.08 -0.52
N SER A 178 -0.21 6.21 0.50
CA SER A 178 0.51 4.93 0.48
C SER A 178 -0.44 3.78 0.78
N VAL A 179 -0.28 2.66 0.08
CA VAL A 179 -1.15 1.48 0.22
C VAL A 179 -0.36 0.29 0.72
N LEU A 180 -0.76 -0.26 1.86
CA LEU A 180 -0.18 -1.46 2.48
C LEU A 180 -1.00 -2.71 2.18
N SER A 181 -0.32 -3.84 2.16
CA SER A 181 -0.90 -5.19 2.10
C SER A 181 -0.62 -5.96 3.39
N PHE A 182 -1.67 -6.60 3.91
CA PHE A 182 -1.60 -7.52 5.05
C PHE A 182 -1.99 -8.94 4.62
N HIS A 183 -1.81 -9.26 3.33
CA HIS A 183 -1.99 -10.61 2.81
C HIS A 183 -1.04 -11.59 3.51
N ALA A 184 -1.44 -12.87 3.62
CA ALA A 184 -0.70 -13.92 4.32
C ALA A 184 0.77 -14.08 3.91
N THR A 185 1.15 -13.65 2.70
CA THR A 185 2.54 -13.72 2.21
C THR A 185 3.43 -12.56 2.66
N LYS A 186 2.89 -11.54 3.33
CA LYS A 186 3.62 -10.34 3.76
C LYS A 186 4.32 -10.56 5.10
N VAL A 187 5.33 -9.73 5.39
CA VAL A 187 6.08 -9.76 6.67
C VAL A 187 5.18 -9.51 7.89
N PHE A 188 4.12 -8.76 7.70
CA PHE A 188 3.02 -8.60 8.64
C PHE A 188 1.72 -8.97 7.92
N ASN A 189 0.89 -9.82 8.53
CA ASN A 189 -0.33 -10.28 7.91
C ASN A 189 -1.52 -10.33 8.89
N THR A 190 -2.71 -10.25 8.32
CA THR A 190 -3.98 -10.45 9.01
C THR A 190 -4.81 -11.51 8.28
N PHE A 191 -4.15 -12.56 7.76
CA PHE A 191 -4.63 -13.51 6.75
C PHE A 191 -4.90 -12.81 5.43
N GLU A 192 -5.87 -11.93 5.37
CA GLU A 192 -6.18 -10.96 4.34
C GLU A 192 -6.34 -9.58 4.98
N GLY A 193 -5.93 -8.56 4.26
CA GLY A 193 -6.04 -7.18 4.72
C GLY A 193 -5.23 -6.21 3.88
N GLY A 194 -5.50 -4.94 4.09
CA GLY A 194 -4.77 -3.83 3.52
C GLY A 194 -5.11 -2.53 4.21
N ALA A 195 -4.38 -1.48 3.88
CA ALA A 195 -4.65 -0.16 4.41
C ALA A 195 -4.24 0.93 3.43
N ILE A 196 -4.89 2.08 3.53
CA ILE A 196 -4.45 3.34 2.92
C ILE A 196 -3.97 4.26 4.02
N ILE A 197 -2.76 4.78 3.86
CA ILE A 197 -2.22 5.87 4.65
C ILE A 197 -2.47 7.18 3.90
N SER A 198 -3.03 8.16 4.60
CA SER A 198 -3.37 9.47 4.04
C SER A 198 -2.72 10.61 4.83
N PRO A 199 -2.44 11.77 4.18
CA PRO A 199 -1.71 12.86 4.80
C PRO A 199 -2.54 13.62 5.84
N ASP A 200 -3.86 13.62 5.70
CA ASP A 200 -4.76 14.44 6.50
C ASP A 200 -6.13 13.79 6.77
N ALA A 201 -6.83 14.30 7.78
CA ALA A 201 -8.12 13.78 8.21
C ALA A 201 -9.23 13.92 7.15
N LYS A 202 -9.18 14.95 6.29
CA LYS A 202 -10.18 15.15 5.23
C LYS A 202 -10.05 14.09 4.15
N THR A 203 -8.82 13.75 3.79
CA THR A 203 -8.55 12.66 2.84
C THR A 203 -8.94 11.32 3.41
N LYS A 204 -8.61 11.03 4.70
CA LYS A 204 -9.08 9.84 5.39
C LYS A 204 -10.61 9.75 5.37
N GLN A 205 -11.31 10.80 5.76
CA GLN A 205 -12.78 10.82 5.76
C GLN A 205 -13.36 10.52 4.36
N ARG A 206 -12.76 11.04 3.31
CA ARG A 206 -13.18 10.74 1.93
C ARG A 206 -13.00 9.26 1.59
N ILE A 207 -11.86 8.68 1.99
CA ILE A 207 -11.57 7.25 1.79
C ILE A 207 -12.57 6.38 2.55
N ASP A 208 -12.85 6.72 3.81
CA ASP A 208 -13.77 5.96 4.67
C ASP A 208 -15.25 6.02 4.18
N HIS A 209 -15.58 6.92 3.26
CA HIS A 209 -16.94 7.07 2.68
C HIS A 209 -17.11 6.37 1.34
N LEU A 210 -16.02 5.87 0.72
CA LEU A 210 -16.02 5.10 -0.52
C LEU A 210 -16.17 3.61 -0.28
#